data_d85840681ca03c16ce03a45230de33f9
#
_entry.id   d85840681ca03c16ce03a45230de33f9
#
_cell.length_a   1.000
_cell.length_b   1.000
_cell.length_c   1.000
_cell.angle_alpha   90.00
_cell.angle_beta   90.00
_cell.angle_gamma   90.00
#
_symmetry.space_group_name_H-M   'P 1'
#
loop_
_entity.id
_entity.type
_entity.pdbx_description
1 polymer ?
#
loop_
_entity_poly.entity_id
_entity_poly.type
_entity_poly.pdbx_seq_one_letter_code
_entity_poly.pdbx_strand_id
1 'polypeptide(L)'
;MVNIEEWVPLVDENGNVTGRAPRSLVHNGSKLLHPVVHMQVLDQNKAILLQKRPESKLIQPGKWDTAVGGHISAGENLEEALKKEALEEIGLNNFSAKLLQVYKWESDVEAELVYLFVTHDFKNYSIHSDEVVEARFWTKNQIEIQLGQGVFTPNFEHEFQLLKEKGLI
;
A
#
# COMPACT_ATOMS: atom_id res chain seq x y z
N MET A 1 -13.24 -27.33 3.60
CA MET A 1 -12.16 -26.51 2.99
C MET A 1 -11.09 -26.25 4.03
N VAL A 2 -9.86 -26.62 3.74
CA VAL A 2 -8.73 -26.24 4.59
C VAL A 2 -8.41 -24.78 4.27
N ASN A 3 -8.59 -23.91 5.24
CA ASN A 3 -8.18 -22.51 5.12
C ASN A 3 -6.64 -22.49 5.22
N ILE A 4 -5.96 -22.40 4.08
CA ILE A 4 -4.50 -22.29 4.05
C ILE A 4 -4.16 -20.85 4.44
N GLU A 5 -3.64 -20.67 5.65
CA GLU A 5 -3.20 -19.37 6.11
C GLU A 5 -1.93 -18.93 5.35
N GLU A 6 -1.93 -17.68 4.88
CA GLU A 6 -0.78 -17.08 4.24
C GLU A 6 0.35 -16.86 5.25
N TRP A 7 1.58 -17.19 4.86
CA TRP A 7 2.79 -16.91 5.62
C TRP A 7 3.52 -15.72 5.03
N VAL A 8 3.97 -14.83 5.88
CA VAL A 8 4.75 -13.65 5.50
C VAL A 8 6.15 -13.74 6.10
N PRO A 9 7.18 -13.21 5.41
CA PRO A 9 8.50 -13.13 6.00
C PRO A 9 8.51 -12.14 7.16
N LEU A 10 9.34 -12.38 8.16
CA LEU A 10 9.71 -11.40 9.16
C LEU A 10 11.06 -10.83 8.76
N VAL A 11 11.24 -9.53 8.96
CA VAL A 11 12.47 -8.83 8.56
C VAL A 11 13.01 -7.96 9.70
N ASP A 12 14.31 -7.65 9.62
CA ASP A 12 14.88 -6.57 10.41
C ASP A 12 14.67 -5.21 9.71
N GLU A 13 15.12 -4.12 10.30
CA GLU A 13 14.93 -2.77 9.74
C GLU A 13 15.74 -2.52 8.45
N ASN A 14 16.68 -3.39 8.13
CA ASN A 14 17.45 -3.36 6.89
C ASN A 14 16.82 -4.22 5.79
N GLY A 15 15.71 -4.89 6.09
CA GLY A 15 15.01 -5.76 5.14
C GLY A 15 15.55 -7.19 5.05
N ASN A 16 16.47 -7.57 5.93
CA ASN A 16 16.98 -8.94 5.98
C ASN A 16 15.92 -9.86 6.59
N VAL A 17 15.65 -10.98 5.94
CA VAL A 17 14.70 -11.97 6.44
C VAL A 17 15.26 -12.65 7.69
N THR A 18 14.53 -12.58 8.79
CA THR A 18 14.88 -13.16 10.09
C THR A 18 14.03 -14.36 10.47
N GLY A 19 12.94 -14.59 9.75
CA GLY A 19 12.01 -15.68 10.00
C GLY A 19 10.75 -15.53 9.15
N ARG A 20 9.68 -16.18 9.58
CA ARG A 20 8.36 -16.07 8.98
C ARG A 20 7.27 -16.28 10.02
N ALA A 21 6.09 -15.74 9.76
CA ALA A 21 4.93 -15.90 10.63
C ALA A 21 3.63 -15.99 9.81
N PRO A 22 2.58 -16.59 10.38
CA PRO A 22 1.26 -16.51 9.77
C PRO A 22 0.78 -15.06 9.71
N ARG A 23 0.07 -14.71 8.66
CA ARG A 23 -0.49 -13.36 8.46
C ARG A 23 -1.32 -12.88 9.65
N SER A 24 -2.11 -13.77 10.25
CA SER A 24 -2.92 -13.46 11.44
C SER A 24 -2.09 -12.94 12.62
N LEU A 25 -0.88 -13.49 12.78
CA LEU A 25 0.00 -13.10 13.89
C LEU A 25 0.60 -11.70 13.71
N VAL A 26 0.86 -11.27 12.49
CA VAL A 26 1.46 -9.95 12.23
C VAL A 26 0.45 -8.80 12.35
N HIS A 27 -0.85 -9.11 12.36
CA HIS A 27 -1.94 -8.12 12.46
C HIS A 27 -2.66 -8.09 13.80
N ASN A 28 -2.17 -8.81 14.80
CA ASN A 28 -2.86 -8.98 16.09
C ASN A 28 -2.28 -8.16 17.24
N GLY A 29 -1.48 -7.15 16.95
CA GLY A 29 -0.80 -6.35 17.97
C GLY A 29 0.57 -6.87 18.38
N SER A 30 1.07 -7.97 17.76
CA SER A 30 2.41 -8.50 18.02
C SER A 30 3.53 -7.54 17.60
N LYS A 31 3.22 -6.65 16.65
CA LYS A 31 4.17 -5.69 16.05
C LYS A 31 5.42 -6.34 15.47
N LEU A 32 5.28 -7.57 14.99
CA LEU A 32 6.33 -8.24 14.25
C LEU A 32 6.55 -7.54 12.91
N LEU A 33 7.79 -7.10 12.67
CA LEU A 33 8.12 -6.35 11.46
C LEU A 33 8.07 -7.26 10.24
N HIS A 34 7.21 -6.91 9.29
CA HIS A 34 7.03 -7.64 8.05
C HIS A 34 7.01 -6.68 6.86
N PRO A 35 7.49 -7.12 5.67
CA PRO A 35 7.59 -6.26 4.51
C PRO A 35 6.25 -6.15 3.78
N VAL A 36 5.96 -4.94 3.29
CA VAL A 36 4.82 -4.66 2.43
C VAL A 36 5.27 -3.83 1.24
N VAL A 37 4.52 -3.90 0.14
CA VAL A 37 4.70 -3.04 -1.02
C VAL A 37 3.58 -2.02 -1.09
N HIS A 38 3.93 -0.78 -1.34
CA HIS A 38 3.00 0.30 -1.67
C HIS A 38 3.39 0.92 -3.00
N MET A 39 2.41 1.43 -3.75
CA MET A 39 2.70 2.17 -4.98
C MET A 39 1.79 3.38 -5.12
N GLN A 40 2.41 4.54 -5.30
CA GLN A 40 1.75 5.77 -5.72
C GLN A 40 1.64 5.78 -7.24
N VAL A 41 0.47 6.12 -7.75
CA VAL A 41 0.19 6.23 -9.19
C VAL A 41 -0.16 7.68 -9.50
N LEU A 42 0.67 8.33 -10.30
CA LEU A 42 0.54 9.75 -10.63
C LEU A 42 0.25 9.92 -12.10
N ASP A 43 -0.76 10.73 -12.44
CA ASP A 43 -1.05 11.06 -13.83
C ASP A 43 -0.15 12.21 -14.34
N GLN A 44 -0.38 12.62 -15.60
CA GLN A 44 0.38 13.68 -16.26
C GLN A 44 0.26 15.05 -15.57
N ASN A 45 -0.83 15.26 -14.83
CA ASN A 45 -1.10 16.50 -14.09
C ASN A 45 -0.67 16.40 -12.62
N LYS A 46 0.04 15.33 -12.25
CA LYS A 46 0.44 15.03 -10.87
C LYS A 46 -0.73 14.77 -9.92
N ALA A 47 -1.90 14.44 -10.45
CA ALA A 47 -2.99 13.92 -9.64
C ALA A 47 -2.66 12.50 -9.19
N ILE A 48 -3.12 12.14 -8.00
CA ILE A 48 -2.77 10.89 -7.33
C ILE A 48 -3.97 9.95 -7.36
N LEU A 49 -3.76 8.72 -7.85
CA LEU A 49 -4.78 7.69 -7.80
C LEU A 49 -4.87 7.13 -6.37
N LEU A 50 -6.05 7.18 -5.79
CA LEU A 50 -6.34 6.59 -4.49
C LEU A 50 -7.42 5.54 -4.60
N GLN A 51 -7.36 4.54 -3.72
CA GLN A 51 -8.40 3.54 -3.56
C GLN A 51 -9.20 3.78 -2.28
N LYS A 52 -10.50 3.52 -2.33
CA LYS A 52 -11.35 3.57 -1.14
C LYS A 52 -11.49 2.18 -0.54
N ARG A 53 -11.15 2.06 0.73
CA ARG A 53 -11.26 0.82 1.51
C ARG A 53 -12.71 0.52 1.84
N PRO A 54 -13.16 -0.75 1.77
CA PRO A 54 -14.49 -1.14 2.23
C PRO A 54 -14.71 -0.83 3.71
N GLU A 55 -15.94 -0.56 4.07
CA GLU A 55 -16.35 -0.39 5.47
C GLU A 55 -16.17 -1.68 6.31
N SER A 56 -16.10 -2.82 5.65
CA SER A 56 -15.88 -4.14 6.28
C SER A 56 -14.44 -4.40 6.71
N LYS A 57 -13.47 -3.55 6.33
CA LYS A 57 -12.08 -3.71 6.76
C LYS A 57 -11.93 -3.45 8.26
N LEU A 58 -11.15 -4.29 8.94
CA LEU A 58 -10.86 -4.12 10.37
C LEU A 58 -9.97 -2.91 10.64
N ILE A 59 -9.03 -2.64 9.73
CA ILE A 59 -8.07 -1.54 9.84
C ILE A 59 -8.49 -0.42 8.90
N GLN A 60 -8.69 0.79 9.44
CA GLN A 60 -9.00 2.01 8.69
C GLN A 60 -10.19 1.84 7.71
N PRO A 61 -11.37 1.35 8.15
CA PRO A 61 -12.52 1.13 7.27
C PRO A 61 -12.99 2.42 6.59
N GLY A 62 -13.42 2.30 5.33
CA GLY A 62 -14.04 3.39 4.56
C GLY A 62 -13.14 4.54 4.17
N LYS A 63 -11.86 4.51 4.52
CA LYS A 63 -10.91 5.59 4.20
C LYS A 63 -10.30 5.42 2.82
N TRP A 64 -9.84 6.54 2.27
CA TRP A 64 -9.03 6.56 1.06
C TRP A 64 -7.56 6.26 1.39
N ASP A 65 -6.94 5.45 0.57
CA ASP A 65 -5.60 4.92 0.79
C ASP A 65 -4.76 4.97 -0.49
N THR A 66 -3.46 4.73 -0.35
CA THR A 66 -2.53 4.55 -1.47
C THR A 66 -3.10 3.59 -2.50
N ALA A 67 -2.88 3.86 -3.79
CA ALA A 67 -3.47 3.11 -4.89
C ALA A 67 -3.25 1.60 -4.81
N VAL A 68 -2.06 1.18 -4.41
CA VAL A 68 -1.67 -0.23 -4.24
C VAL A 68 -0.98 -0.41 -2.90
N GLY A 69 -1.40 -1.40 -2.14
CA GLY A 69 -0.75 -1.79 -0.90
C GLY A 69 -1.04 -3.24 -0.55
N GLY A 70 0.00 -4.02 -0.27
CA GLY A 70 -0.18 -5.43 0.06
C GLY A 70 1.07 -6.08 0.63
N HIS A 71 0.87 -7.28 1.18
CA HIS A 71 1.93 -8.06 1.79
C HIS A 71 2.82 -8.73 0.74
N ILE A 72 4.07 -8.94 1.14
CA ILE A 72 4.96 -9.84 0.44
C ILE A 72 4.82 -11.21 1.07
N SER A 73 4.46 -12.22 0.30
CA SER A 73 4.37 -13.60 0.78
C SER A 73 5.76 -14.21 0.96
N ALA A 74 5.87 -15.19 1.86
CA ALA A 74 7.14 -15.90 2.07
C ALA A 74 7.62 -16.52 0.75
N GLY A 75 8.85 -16.18 0.34
CA GLY A 75 9.45 -16.64 -0.91
C GLY A 75 9.15 -15.77 -2.14
N GLU A 76 8.29 -14.78 -2.01
CA GLU A 76 7.97 -13.83 -3.09
C GLU A 76 8.96 -12.67 -3.08
N ASN A 77 9.35 -12.17 -4.25
CA ASN A 77 10.17 -10.97 -4.33
C ASN A 77 9.32 -9.69 -4.45
N LEU A 78 9.95 -8.53 -4.31
CA LEU A 78 9.27 -7.22 -4.34
C LEU A 78 8.50 -6.97 -5.63
N GLU A 79 9.10 -7.28 -6.78
CA GLU A 79 8.49 -7.04 -8.08
C GLU A 79 7.26 -7.93 -8.31
N GLU A 80 7.36 -9.19 -7.95
CA GLU A 80 6.25 -10.15 -8.02
C GLU A 80 5.09 -9.70 -7.14
N ALA A 81 5.37 -9.31 -5.89
CA ALA A 81 4.37 -8.82 -4.95
C ALA A 81 3.69 -7.55 -5.47
N LEU A 82 4.46 -6.60 -5.98
CA LEU A 82 3.92 -5.35 -6.52
C LEU A 82 3.00 -5.59 -7.71
N LYS A 83 3.42 -6.42 -8.66
CA LYS A 83 2.61 -6.78 -9.84
C LYS A 83 1.31 -7.48 -9.47
N LYS A 84 1.40 -8.42 -8.54
CA LYS A 84 0.23 -9.16 -8.02
C LYS A 84 -0.78 -8.22 -7.37
N GLU A 85 -0.33 -7.38 -6.44
CA GLU A 85 -1.21 -6.46 -5.73
C GLU A 85 -1.79 -5.39 -6.64
N ALA A 86 -1.01 -4.84 -7.57
CA ALA A 86 -1.50 -3.88 -8.55
C ALA A 86 -2.61 -4.46 -9.44
N LEU A 87 -2.46 -5.70 -9.86
CA LEU A 87 -3.48 -6.38 -10.65
C LEU A 87 -4.73 -6.68 -9.82
N GLU A 88 -4.57 -7.22 -8.61
CA GLU A 88 -5.69 -7.61 -7.74
C GLU A 88 -6.50 -6.42 -7.26
N GLU A 89 -5.85 -5.32 -6.87
CA GLU A 89 -6.53 -4.18 -6.26
C GLU A 89 -7.11 -3.20 -7.29
N ILE A 90 -6.34 -2.84 -8.30
CA ILE A 90 -6.74 -1.81 -9.28
C ILE A 90 -6.68 -2.26 -10.74
N GLY A 91 -6.54 -3.57 -10.98
CA GLY A 91 -6.53 -4.13 -12.34
C GLY A 91 -5.38 -3.64 -13.22
N LEU A 92 -4.30 -3.17 -12.62
CA LEU A 92 -3.16 -2.61 -13.32
C LEU A 92 -2.09 -3.69 -13.55
N ASN A 93 -1.87 -4.05 -14.81
CA ASN A 93 -0.88 -5.06 -15.20
C ASN A 93 0.22 -4.53 -16.15
N ASN A 94 0.09 -3.30 -16.61
CA ASN A 94 1.05 -2.68 -17.53
C ASN A 94 1.50 -1.33 -16.98
N PHE A 95 2.61 -1.36 -16.27
CA PHE A 95 3.21 -0.17 -15.66
C PHE A 95 4.71 -0.35 -15.48
N SER A 96 5.40 0.76 -15.30
CA SER A 96 6.80 0.82 -14.92
C SER A 96 6.93 1.64 -13.64
N ALA A 97 7.44 1.06 -12.58
CA ALA A 97 7.55 1.70 -11.27
C ALA A 97 9.00 1.81 -10.80
N LYS A 98 9.27 2.84 -10.00
CA LYS A 98 10.57 3.05 -9.34
C LYS A 98 10.40 3.01 -7.84
N LEU A 99 11.35 2.41 -7.13
CA LEU A 99 11.41 2.47 -5.67
C LEU A 99 11.72 3.92 -5.26
N LEU A 100 10.84 4.49 -4.45
CA LEU A 100 10.94 5.86 -3.98
C LEU A 100 11.59 5.93 -2.60
N GLN A 101 11.13 5.09 -1.69
CA GLN A 101 11.53 5.10 -0.29
C GLN A 101 11.27 3.75 0.37
N VAL A 102 12.10 3.38 1.33
CA VAL A 102 11.82 2.31 2.30
C VAL A 102 11.68 2.96 3.66
N TYR A 103 10.60 2.67 4.37
CA TYR A 103 10.36 3.23 5.69
C TYR A 103 9.64 2.26 6.61
N LYS A 104 9.88 2.37 7.90
CA LYS A 104 9.15 1.62 8.91
C LYS A 104 7.89 2.37 9.30
N TRP A 105 6.77 1.66 9.26
CA TRP A 105 5.48 2.15 9.75
C TRP A 105 5.03 1.31 10.93
N GLU A 106 4.63 1.96 12.01
CA GLU A 106 4.16 1.27 13.20
C GLU A 106 2.84 1.88 13.66
N SER A 107 1.86 1.01 13.92
CA SER A 107 0.58 1.35 14.50
C SER A 107 0.36 0.56 15.80
N ASP A 108 -0.81 0.70 16.40
CA ASP A 108 -1.15 -0.08 17.60
C ASP A 108 -1.25 -1.58 17.34
N VAL A 109 -1.50 -1.97 16.10
CA VAL A 109 -1.77 -3.37 15.74
C VAL A 109 -0.67 -4.03 14.92
N GLU A 110 0.19 -3.27 14.23
CA GLU A 110 1.18 -3.84 13.32
C GLU A 110 2.43 -2.97 13.16
N ALA A 111 3.51 -3.60 12.69
CA ALA A 111 4.73 -2.91 12.26
C ALA A 111 5.10 -3.42 10.85
N GLU A 112 5.27 -2.49 9.93
CA GLU A 112 5.53 -2.76 8.53
C GLU A 112 6.83 -2.11 8.07
N LEU A 113 7.62 -2.84 7.29
CA LEU A 113 8.68 -2.25 6.50
C LEU A 113 8.13 -2.00 5.09
N VAL A 114 7.81 -0.74 4.81
CA VAL A 114 7.13 -0.35 3.58
C VAL A 114 8.14 -0.05 2.48
N TYR A 115 8.02 -0.78 1.38
CA TYR A 115 8.71 -0.50 0.12
C TYR A 115 7.76 0.31 -0.75
N LEU A 116 7.96 1.64 -0.75
CA LEU A 116 7.11 2.57 -1.49
C LEU A 116 7.65 2.79 -2.89
N PHE A 117 6.85 2.41 -3.87
CA PHE A 117 7.10 2.65 -5.30
C PHE A 117 6.28 3.81 -5.82
N VAL A 118 6.70 4.37 -6.93
CA VAL A 118 5.95 5.37 -7.68
C VAL A 118 5.96 5.03 -9.17
N THR A 119 4.81 5.20 -9.82
CA THR A 119 4.70 5.10 -11.28
C THR A 119 4.04 6.34 -11.86
N HIS A 120 4.58 6.78 -13.01
CA HIS A 120 3.99 7.78 -13.91
C HIS A 120 3.68 7.15 -15.28
N ASP A 121 4.14 5.92 -15.48
CA ASP A 121 4.02 5.17 -16.72
C ASP A 121 3.14 3.95 -16.48
N PHE A 122 1.87 4.09 -16.79
CA PHE A 122 0.87 3.06 -16.61
C PHE A 122 -0.20 3.14 -17.69
N LYS A 123 -0.87 2.02 -17.93
CA LYS A 123 -2.02 1.93 -18.83
C LYS A 123 -3.19 1.34 -18.10
N ASN A 124 -4.37 1.89 -18.32
CA ASN A 124 -5.67 1.36 -17.90
C ASN A 124 -5.68 0.69 -16.51
N TYR A 125 -6.43 1.24 -15.62
CA TYR A 125 -6.77 0.60 -14.36
C TYR A 125 -8.26 0.25 -14.34
N SER A 126 -8.63 -0.79 -13.60
CA SER A 126 -10.03 -1.17 -13.43
C SER A 126 -10.21 -1.94 -12.12
N ILE A 127 -11.32 -1.70 -11.45
CA ILE A 127 -11.62 -2.35 -10.18
C ILE A 127 -12.50 -3.55 -10.44
N HIS A 128 -12.02 -4.73 -10.05
CA HIS A 128 -12.74 -6.01 -10.17
C HIS A 128 -12.73 -6.82 -8.88
N SER A 129 -12.22 -6.24 -7.79
CA SER A 129 -12.08 -6.95 -6.52
C SER A 129 -13.03 -6.37 -5.46
N ASP A 130 -13.40 -7.21 -4.49
CA ASP A 130 -14.18 -6.79 -3.33
C ASP A 130 -13.34 -6.02 -2.30
N GLU A 131 -12.04 -5.94 -2.51
CA GLU A 131 -11.10 -5.25 -1.61
C GLU A 131 -11.08 -3.74 -1.80
N VAL A 132 -11.56 -3.25 -2.93
CA VAL A 132 -11.58 -1.83 -3.28
C VAL A 132 -12.98 -1.42 -3.71
N VAL A 133 -13.55 -0.44 -3.03
CA VAL A 133 -14.90 0.07 -3.35
C VAL A 133 -14.86 1.00 -4.56
N GLU A 134 -13.86 1.88 -4.61
CA GLU A 134 -13.72 2.91 -5.63
C GLU A 134 -12.25 3.27 -5.77
N ALA A 135 -11.82 3.66 -6.96
CA ALA A 135 -10.55 4.31 -7.17
C ALA A 135 -10.74 5.52 -8.08
N ARG A 136 -10.08 6.62 -7.75
CA ARG A 136 -10.10 7.84 -8.58
C ARG A 136 -8.88 8.69 -8.35
N PHE A 137 -8.60 9.57 -9.30
CA PHE A 137 -7.55 10.57 -9.16
C PHE A 137 -8.01 11.74 -8.30
N TRP A 138 -7.12 12.14 -7.41
CA TRP A 138 -7.27 13.31 -6.55
C TRP A 138 -6.19 14.33 -6.89
N THR A 139 -6.57 15.59 -7.02
CA THR A 139 -5.58 16.67 -7.15
C THR A 139 -4.91 16.93 -5.81
N LYS A 140 -3.69 17.46 -5.84
CA LYS A 140 -2.98 17.89 -4.64
C LYS A 140 -3.85 18.77 -3.73
N ASN A 141 -4.52 19.77 -4.32
CA ASN A 141 -5.38 20.68 -3.59
C ASN A 141 -6.57 19.99 -2.92
N GLN A 142 -7.21 19.04 -3.61
CA GLN A 142 -8.30 18.24 -3.02
C GLN A 142 -7.85 17.46 -1.80
N ILE A 143 -6.64 16.91 -1.85
CA ILE A 143 -6.05 16.18 -0.73
C ILE A 143 -5.72 17.13 0.42
N GLU A 144 -5.02 18.24 0.14
CA GLU A 144 -4.59 19.18 1.16
C GLU A 144 -5.74 19.75 2.00
N ILE A 145 -6.89 20.00 1.37
CA ILE A 145 -8.10 20.50 2.06
C ILE A 145 -8.60 19.49 3.10
N GLN A 146 -8.39 18.20 2.88
CA GLN A 146 -8.98 17.14 3.70
C GLN A 146 -7.97 16.38 4.59
N LEU A 147 -6.70 16.82 4.59
CA LEU A 147 -5.69 16.24 5.48
C LEU A 147 -6.09 16.40 6.95
N GLY A 148 -5.84 15.37 7.74
CA GLY A 148 -6.11 15.38 9.18
C GLY A 148 -7.59 15.29 9.57
N GLN A 149 -8.50 15.09 8.62
CA GLN A 149 -9.94 15.04 8.86
C GLN A 149 -10.50 13.61 8.88
N GLY A 150 -9.63 12.60 8.88
CA GLY A 150 -10.05 11.20 8.91
C GLY A 150 -10.53 10.64 7.57
N VAL A 151 -10.35 11.39 6.49
CA VAL A 151 -10.72 10.96 5.12
C VAL A 151 -9.72 9.95 4.57
N PHE A 152 -8.45 10.15 4.89
CA PHE A 152 -7.34 9.32 4.40
C PHE A 152 -6.77 8.43 5.49
N THR A 153 -6.15 7.32 5.10
CA THR A 153 -5.38 6.52 6.05
C THR A 153 -4.14 7.30 6.53
N PRO A 154 -3.70 7.09 7.78
CA PRO A 154 -2.47 7.73 8.26
C PRO A 154 -1.25 7.41 7.41
N ASN A 155 -1.16 6.19 6.89
CA ASN A 155 -0.09 5.78 5.98
C ASN A 155 -0.07 6.65 4.72
N PHE A 156 -1.23 6.83 4.10
CA PHE A 156 -1.31 7.67 2.90
C PHE A 156 -0.93 9.12 3.20
N GLU A 157 -1.38 9.68 4.32
CA GLU A 157 -1.02 11.07 4.68
C GLU A 157 0.49 11.22 4.85
N HIS A 158 1.16 10.23 5.44
CA HIS A 158 2.62 10.17 5.53
C HIS A 158 3.27 10.11 4.13
N GLU A 159 2.79 9.22 3.27
CA GLU A 159 3.32 9.08 1.90
C GLU A 159 3.07 10.32 1.04
N PHE A 160 1.93 10.97 1.22
CA PHE A 160 1.64 12.25 0.58
C PHE A 160 2.69 13.31 0.92
N GLN A 161 3.09 13.38 2.19
CA GLN A 161 4.16 14.28 2.62
C GLN A 161 5.50 13.92 1.96
N LEU A 162 5.82 12.63 1.85
CA LEU A 162 7.04 12.18 1.14
C LEU A 162 7.03 12.61 -0.33
N LEU A 163 5.89 12.49 -1.02
CA LEU A 163 5.77 12.94 -2.41
C LEU A 163 6.05 14.46 -2.55
N LYS A 164 5.57 15.26 -1.61
CA LYS A 164 5.83 16.71 -1.57
C LYS A 164 7.31 17.00 -1.33
N GLU A 165 7.90 16.38 -0.33
CA GLU A 165 9.32 16.57 0.02
C GLU A 165 10.27 16.19 -1.12
N LYS A 166 9.89 15.20 -1.91
CA LYS A 166 10.66 14.75 -3.07
C LYS A 166 10.33 15.53 -4.36
N GLY A 167 9.43 16.49 -4.29
CA GLY A 167 9.08 17.35 -5.43
C GLY A 167 8.31 16.65 -6.54
N LEU A 168 7.62 15.55 -6.23
CA LEU A 168 6.85 14.78 -7.21
C LEU A 168 5.45 15.37 -7.46
N ILE A 169 4.96 16.13 -6.51
CA ILE A 169 3.67 16.81 -6.58
C ILE A 169 3.76 18.25 -6.11
#